data_4c95c336829e47ae5784807987c0c53e
#
_entry.id   4c95c336829e47ae5784807987c0c53e
#
_cell.length_a   1.000
_cell.length_b   1.000
_cell.length_c   1.000
_cell.angle_alpha   90.00
_cell.angle_beta   90.00
_cell.angle_gamma   90.00
#
_symmetry.space_group_name_H-M   'P 1'
#
loop_
_entity.id
_entity.type
_entity.pdbx_description
1 polymer ?
#
loop_
_entity_poly.entity_id
_entity_poly.type
_entity_poly.pdbx_seq_one_letter_code
_entity_poly.pdbx_strand_id
1 'polypeptide(L)'
;MTARWRIILSGLFLAVTFGLLMAFNAFRPRIMVLHSMGPAAPWASEVDAGIRSELLRNRLPVSVEWHYMGEELERDSIPAAIASARHAIARFDPDVLIAVDDEANAEVARNFVGLGRPRVVFVSVTEAPARYGYEGQSHVAGIAEILPLTAIRDVLPLLKDVKLRRVAAVGMDSATGRAELAQVRSFPWAPDILVAAELVSDFDQLKRFVEARRADTDVLLVLTYAGLHVPRSESAADDGKQIAQWIETHSGPLPIGLHVAYVTNGGGLGFAPSPGDFGERAMAMALDWVDPSNGSAPPAMTTSTHFDVAMSADRLRARGVSMPPIYREAARHGGRYFP
;
A
#
# COMPACT_ATOMS: atom_id res chain seq x y z
N MET A 1 -58.78 25.06 -9.90
CA MET A 1 -58.16 24.52 -8.69
C MET A 1 -58.05 25.61 -7.66
N THR A 2 -58.69 25.45 -6.50
CA THR A 2 -58.67 26.47 -5.43
C THR A 2 -57.25 26.51 -4.78
N ALA A 3 -56.86 27.66 -4.24
CA ALA A 3 -55.58 27.85 -3.60
C ALA A 3 -55.29 26.79 -2.51
N ARG A 4 -56.31 26.37 -1.79
CA ARG A 4 -56.22 25.27 -0.78
C ARG A 4 -55.74 23.94 -1.38
N TRP A 5 -56.22 23.51 -2.53
CA TRP A 5 -55.80 22.29 -3.18
C TRP A 5 -54.35 22.36 -3.65
N ARG A 6 -53.88 23.53 -4.10
CA ARG A 6 -52.49 23.72 -4.47
C ARG A 6 -51.53 23.59 -3.25
N ILE A 7 -51.92 24.16 -2.10
CA ILE A 7 -51.13 24.05 -0.85
C ILE A 7 -51.08 22.59 -0.38
N ILE A 8 -52.22 21.85 -0.41
CA ILE A 8 -52.25 20.44 0.01
C ILE A 8 -51.38 19.57 -0.91
N LEU A 9 -51.50 19.77 -2.25
CA LEU A 9 -50.68 19.01 -3.21
C LEU A 9 -49.19 19.32 -3.09
N SER A 10 -48.81 20.59 -2.84
CA SER A 10 -47.41 20.97 -2.60
C SER A 10 -46.88 20.37 -1.30
N GLY A 11 -47.68 20.37 -0.22
CA GLY A 11 -47.31 19.73 1.04
C GLY A 11 -47.11 18.23 0.92
N LEU A 12 -48.04 17.54 0.20
CA LEU A 12 -47.91 16.11 -0.06
C LEU A 12 -46.67 15.81 -0.92
N PHE A 13 -46.44 16.57 -1.99
CA PHE A 13 -45.24 16.42 -2.84
C PHE A 13 -43.95 16.56 -2.02
N LEU A 14 -43.86 17.61 -1.18
CA LEU A 14 -42.69 17.80 -0.31
C LEU A 14 -42.49 16.65 0.69
N ALA A 15 -43.59 16.19 1.32
CA ALA A 15 -43.55 15.09 2.25
C ALA A 15 -43.09 13.77 1.58
N VAL A 16 -43.63 13.45 0.40
CA VAL A 16 -43.23 12.28 -0.39
C VAL A 16 -41.77 12.39 -0.84
N THR A 17 -41.36 13.56 -1.36
CA THR A 17 -39.98 13.78 -1.78
C THR A 17 -39.00 13.66 -0.61
N PHE A 18 -39.33 14.24 0.55
CA PHE A 18 -38.54 14.11 1.76
C PHE A 18 -38.47 12.67 2.23
N GLY A 19 -39.60 11.93 2.24
CA GLY A 19 -39.66 10.51 2.57
C GLY A 19 -38.79 9.65 1.64
N LEU A 20 -38.84 9.91 0.35
CA LEU A 20 -38.01 9.22 -0.66
C LEU A 20 -36.52 9.53 -0.47
N LEU A 21 -36.15 10.79 -0.18
CA LEU A 21 -34.77 11.17 0.09
C LEU A 21 -34.25 10.51 1.39
N MET A 22 -35.08 10.49 2.43
CA MET A 22 -34.71 9.80 3.69
C MET A 22 -34.54 8.30 3.47
N ALA A 23 -35.47 7.65 2.77
CA ALA A 23 -35.38 6.24 2.43
C ALA A 23 -34.12 5.95 1.57
N PHE A 24 -33.88 6.75 0.52
CA PHE A 24 -32.70 6.63 -0.32
C PHE A 24 -31.40 6.74 0.48
N ASN A 25 -31.33 7.70 1.40
CA ASN A 25 -30.17 7.85 2.25
C ASN A 25 -29.99 6.72 3.28
N ALA A 26 -31.11 6.19 3.82
CA ALA A 26 -31.10 5.10 4.79
C ALA A 26 -30.69 3.76 4.19
N PHE A 27 -30.99 3.54 2.89
CA PHE A 27 -30.71 2.29 2.18
C PHE A 27 -29.42 2.33 1.35
N ARG A 28 -28.66 3.43 1.41
CA ARG A 28 -27.35 3.52 0.75
C ARG A 28 -26.38 2.53 1.37
N PRO A 29 -25.71 1.70 0.57
CA PRO A 29 -24.62 0.88 1.07
C PRO A 29 -23.52 1.72 1.71
N ARG A 30 -22.97 1.23 2.81
CA ARG A 30 -21.96 1.91 3.61
C ARG A 30 -20.63 1.19 3.50
N ILE A 31 -19.60 1.89 3.06
CA ILE A 31 -18.23 1.38 2.94
C ILE A 31 -17.35 2.19 3.88
N MET A 32 -16.63 1.52 4.78
CA MET A 32 -15.64 2.17 5.64
C MET A 32 -14.24 1.82 5.14
N VAL A 33 -13.39 2.83 5.03
CA VAL A 33 -11.97 2.68 4.76
C VAL A 33 -11.21 2.89 6.06
N LEU A 34 -10.53 1.85 6.51
CA LEU A 34 -9.75 1.86 7.74
C LEU A 34 -8.26 1.78 7.39
N HIS A 35 -7.52 2.82 7.74
CA HIS A 35 -6.06 2.87 7.61
C HIS A 35 -5.38 2.66 8.94
N SER A 36 -4.26 1.95 8.94
CA SER A 36 -3.34 1.89 10.08
C SER A 36 -2.56 3.19 10.27
N MET A 37 -2.24 3.89 9.19
CA MET A 37 -1.49 5.16 9.20
C MET A 37 -2.41 6.37 9.04
N GLY A 38 -1.90 7.56 9.42
CA GLY A 38 -2.61 8.82 9.26
C GLY A 38 -2.71 9.32 7.82
N PRO A 39 -3.62 10.28 7.55
CA PRO A 39 -3.90 10.77 6.20
C PRO A 39 -2.73 11.55 5.57
N ALA A 40 -1.77 12.01 6.38
CA ALA A 40 -0.57 12.69 5.91
C ALA A 40 0.51 11.73 5.40
N ALA A 41 0.40 10.42 5.71
CA ALA A 41 1.33 9.42 5.21
C ALA A 41 1.19 9.29 3.68
N PRO A 42 2.29 9.40 2.90
CA PRO A 42 2.23 9.35 1.44
C PRO A 42 1.54 8.09 0.91
N TRP A 43 1.81 6.94 1.53
CA TRP A 43 1.18 5.67 1.18
C TRP A 43 -0.35 5.72 1.33
N ALA A 44 -0.85 6.12 2.51
CA ALA A 44 -2.28 6.23 2.77
C ALA A 44 -2.96 7.22 1.81
N SER A 45 -2.32 8.35 1.56
CA SER A 45 -2.81 9.37 0.62
C SER A 45 -2.94 8.85 -0.81
N GLU A 46 -1.99 8.03 -1.28
CA GLU A 46 -2.03 7.43 -2.62
C GLU A 46 -3.10 6.33 -2.73
N VAL A 47 -3.26 5.48 -1.70
CA VAL A 47 -4.36 4.50 -1.64
C VAL A 47 -5.71 5.22 -1.68
N ASP A 48 -5.86 6.30 -0.90
CA ASP A 48 -7.08 7.12 -0.92
C ASP A 48 -7.35 7.77 -2.28
N ALA A 49 -6.31 8.21 -2.98
CA ALA A 49 -6.46 8.75 -4.34
C ALA A 49 -7.01 7.68 -5.29
N GLY A 50 -6.51 6.45 -5.20
CA GLY A 50 -7.03 5.30 -5.95
C GLY A 50 -8.49 4.99 -5.62
N ILE A 51 -8.85 4.96 -4.34
CA ILE A 51 -10.23 4.76 -3.88
C ILE A 51 -11.16 5.84 -4.46
N ARG A 52 -10.75 7.11 -4.38
CA ARG A 52 -11.53 8.23 -4.92
C ARG A 52 -11.64 8.19 -6.44
N SER A 53 -10.59 7.76 -7.14
CA SER A 53 -10.60 7.57 -8.60
C SER A 53 -11.66 6.56 -9.01
N GLU A 54 -11.73 5.42 -8.31
CA GLU A 54 -12.74 4.39 -8.59
C GLU A 54 -14.16 4.85 -8.25
N LEU A 55 -14.36 5.55 -7.14
CA LEU A 55 -15.65 6.16 -6.79
C LEU A 55 -16.16 7.15 -7.85
N LEU A 56 -15.26 7.90 -8.47
CA LEU A 56 -15.62 8.84 -9.55
C LEU A 56 -15.99 8.12 -10.86
N ARG A 57 -15.37 6.98 -11.13
CA ARG A 57 -15.70 6.13 -12.31
C ARG A 57 -17.00 5.39 -12.12
N ASN A 58 -17.25 4.92 -10.91
CA ASN A 58 -18.45 4.17 -10.58
C ASN A 58 -19.55 5.12 -10.06
N ARG A 59 -20.78 4.95 -10.57
CA ARG A 59 -21.92 5.81 -10.25
C ARG A 59 -22.86 5.23 -9.18
N LEU A 60 -22.48 4.16 -8.52
CA LEU A 60 -23.28 3.59 -7.44
C LEU A 60 -23.40 4.57 -6.28
N PRO A 61 -24.60 4.82 -5.77
CA PRO A 61 -24.82 5.73 -4.67
C PRO A 61 -24.42 5.04 -3.34
N VAL A 62 -23.17 5.15 -2.94
CA VAL A 62 -22.64 4.62 -1.69
C VAL A 62 -22.32 5.74 -0.70
N SER A 63 -22.31 5.42 0.60
CA SER A 63 -21.75 6.27 1.65
C SER A 63 -20.37 5.74 2.02
N VAL A 64 -19.36 6.60 1.99
CA VAL A 64 -17.99 6.19 2.35
C VAL A 64 -17.51 7.03 3.53
N GLU A 65 -16.99 6.38 4.56
CA GLU A 65 -16.34 7.02 5.71
C GLU A 65 -14.91 6.52 5.84
N TRP A 66 -13.96 7.43 6.10
CA TRP A 66 -12.56 7.11 6.34
C TRP A 66 -12.27 7.20 7.83
N HIS A 67 -11.52 6.22 8.32
CA HIS A 67 -11.00 6.21 9.68
C HIS A 67 -9.51 5.87 9.64
N TYR A 68 -8.69 6.68 10.32
CA TYR A 68 -7.26 6.50 10.44
C TYR A 68 -6.93 6.18 11.88
N MET A 69 -6.16 5.11 12.12
CA MET A 69 -5.85 4.64 13.47
C MET A 69 -4.85 5.55 14.19
N GLY A 70 -4.03 6.31 13.45
CA GLY A 70 -3.09 7.30 14.02
C GLY A 70 -2.14 7.85 12.96
N GLU A 71 -1.39 8.90 13.31
CA GLU A 71 -0.32 9.45 12.46
C GLU A 71 0.84 8.46 12.35
N GLU A 72 1.31 7.96 13.50
CA GLU A 72 2.19 6.83 13.66
C GLU A 72 1.65 5.96 14.81
N LEU A 73 1.57 4.65 14.59
CA LEU A 73 1.15 3.72 15.64
C LEU A 73 2.34 3.45 16.57
N GLU A 74 2.53 4.34 17.53
CA GLU A 74 3.40 4.04 18.65
C GLU A 74 2.80 2.91 19.50
N ARG A 75 3.65 2.03 20.02
CA ARG A 75 3.22 0.83 20.74
C ARG A 75 2.22 1.12 21.87
N ASP A 76 2.40 2.24 22.56
CA ASP A 76 1.53 2.65 23.66
C ASP A 76 0.20 3.24 23.20
N SER A 77 0.07 3.71 21.95
CA SER A 77 -1.16 4.27 21.38
C SER A 77 -2.05 3.21 20.69
N ILE A 78 -1.52 2.03 20.40
CA ILE A 78 -2.25 0.95 19.68
C ILE A 78 -3.60 0.60 20.34
N PRO A 79 -3.71 0.38 21.68
CA PRO A 79 -5.00 0.03 22.28
C PRO A 79 -6.07 1.11 22.11
N ALA A 80 -5.69 2.39 22.19
CA ALA A 80 -6.59 3.51 21.98
C ALA A 80 -7.04 3.62 20.52
N ALA A 81 -6.12 3.41 19.57
CA ALA A 81 -6.39 3.39 18.14
C ALA A 81 -7.38 2.27 17.76
N ILE A 82 -7.18 1.07 18.29
CA ILE A 82 -8.10 -0.07 18.10
C ILE A 82 -9.50 0.25 18.66
N ALA A 83 -9.57 0.82 19.86
CA ALA A 83 -10.84 1.19 20.48
C ALA A 83 -11.58 2.25 19.64
N SER A 84 -10.86 3.25 19.15
CA SER A 84 -11.37 4.29 18.24
C SER A 84 -11.93 3.70 16.95
N ALA A 85 -11.16 2.82 16.30
CA ALA A 85 -11.58 2.14 15.07
C ALA A 85 -12.84 1.30 15.28
N ARG A 86 -12.89 0.50 16.35
CA ARG A 86 -14.08 -0.30 16.69
C ARG A 86 -15.31 0.57 16.96
N HIS A 87 -15.14 1.70 17.66
CA HIS A 87 -16.21 2.64 17.89
C HIS A 87 -16.73 3.27 16.59
N ALA A 88 -15.82 3.67 15.70
CA ALA A 88 -16.17 4.22 14.39
C ALA A 88 -16.95 3.19 13.55
N ILE A 89 -16.49 1.93 13.49
CA ILE A 89 -17.17 0.84 12.79
C ILE A 89 -18.57 0.61 13.37
N ALA A 90 -18.70 0.51 14.70
CA ALA A 90 -19.99 0.29 15.36
C ALA A 90 -20.97 1.44 15.11
N ARG A 91 -20.48 2.70 15.10
CA ARG A 91 -21.31 3.90 14.84
C ARG A 91 -21.75 3.99 13.39
N PHE A 92 -20.85 3.75 12.45
CA PHE A 92 -21.14 3.85 11.02
C PHE A 92 -21.89 2.64 10.50
N ASP A 93 -21.71 1.46 11.12
CA ASP A 93 -22.33 0.18 10.76
C ASP A 93 -22.14 -0.15 9.26
N PRO A 94 -20.91 -0.32 8.79
CA PRO A 94 -20.63 -0.51 7.37
C PRO A 94 -21.10 -1.88 6.85
N ASP A 95 -21.45 -1.94 5.56
CA ASP A 95 -21.68 -3.19 4.84
C ASP A 95 -20.36 -3.83 4.42
N VAL A 96 -19.36 -2.98 4.07
CA VAL A 96 -18.01 -3.39 3.69
C VAL A 96 -16.98 -2.56 4.45
N LEU A 97 -15.98 -3.23 4.98
CA LEU A 97 -14.78 -2.66 5.59
C LEU A 97 -13.59 -2.90 4.67
N ILE A 98 -13.03 -1.83 4.09
CA ILE A 98 -11.74 -1.87 3.42
C ILE A 98 -10.67 -1.63 4.49
N ALA A 99 -9.84 -2.65 4.77
CA ALA A 99 -8.78 -2.56 5.76
C ALA A 99 -7.43 -2.48 5.08
N VAL A 100 -6.73 -1.37 5.29
CA VAL A 100 -5.46 -1.04 4.63
C VAL A 100 -4.31 -1.30 5.61
N ASP A 101 -3.30 -1.99 5.12
CA ASP A 101 -2.08 -2.41 5.81
C ASP A 101 -2.25 -3.51 6.87
N ASP A 102 -1.13 -4.07 7.29
CA ASP A 102 -1.08 -5.25 8.17
C ASP A 102 -1.71 -4.97 9.55
N GLU A 103 -1.47 -3.80 10.18
CA GLU A 103 -1.97 -3.48 11.52
C GLU A 103 -3.50 -3.33 11.54
N ALA A 104 -4.11 -2.64 10.56
CA ALA A 104 -5.56 -2.53 10.46
C ALA A 104 -6.21 -3.91 10.30
N ASN A 105 -5.56 -4.80 9.56
CA ASN A 105 -6.01 -6.17 9.37
C ASN A 105 -5.81 -7.04 10.62
N ALA A 106 -4.62 -6.99 11.23
CA ALA A 106 -4.28 -7.78 12.42
C ALA A 106 -5.09 -7.41 13.66
N GLU A 107 -5.31 -6.11 13.88
CA GLU A 107 -5.86 -5.62 15.14
C GLU A 107 -7.38 -5.37 15.10
N VAL A 108 -7.91 -5.08 13.91
CA VAL A 108 -9.32 -4.72 13.75
C VAL A 108 -10.05 -5.66 12.81
N ALA A 109 -9.71 -5.74 11.53
CA ALA A 109 -10.53 -6.39 10.51
C ALA A 109 -10.66 -7.90 10.71
N ARG A 110 -9.62 -8.60 11.20
CA ARG A 110 -9.67 -10.04 11.50
C ARG A 110 -10.78 -10.42 12.49
N ASN A 111 -11.22 -9.49 13.34
CA ASN A 111 -12.26 -9.77 14.34
C ASN A 111 -13.66 -9.88 13.71
N PHE A 112 -13.82 -9.53 12.44
CA PHE A 112 -15.07 -9.68 11.70
C PHE A 112 -15.12 -10.98 10.87
N VAL A 113 -14.02 -11.75 10.84
CA VAL A 113 -13.98 -13.07 10.21
C VAL A 113 -15.01 -13.99 10.85
N GLY A 114 -15.86 -14.61 10.02
CA GLY A 114 -16.93 -15.49 10.49
C GLY A 114 -18.21 -14.79 10.93
N LEU A 115 -18.24 -13.44 11.05
CA LEU A 115 -19.45 -12.71 11.43
C LEU A 115 -20.35 -12.36 10.23
N GLY A 116 -19.82 -12.47 9.00
CA GLY A 116 -20.57 -12.21 7.78
C GLY A 116 -20.83 -10.72 7.48
N ARG A 117 -20.72 -9.82 8.48
CA ARG A 117 -20.86 -8.37 8.32
C ARG A 117 -20.03 -7.62 9.39
N PRO A 118 -19.33 -6.53 9.00
CA PRO A 118 -19.10 -6.14 7.59
C PRO A 118 -18.35 -7.22 6.81
N ARG A 119 -18.53 -7.23 5.49
CA ARG A 119 -17.61 -7.94 4.59
C ARG A 119 -16.27 -7.24 4.63
N VAL A 120 -15.17 -7.99 4.50
CA VAL A 120 -13.82 -7.42 4.61
C VAL A 120 -13.11 -7.44 3.26
N VAL A 121 -12.64 -6.28 2.83
CA VAL A 121 -11.68 -6.16 1.73
C VAL A 121 -10.33 -5.77 2.34
N PHE A 122 -9.42 -6.72 2.42
CA PHE A 122 -8.05 -6.40 2.84
C PHE A 122 -7.22 -5.88 1.67
N VAL A 123 -6.32 -4.95 1.93
CA VAL A 123 -5.44 -4.40 0.90
C VAL A 123 -4.08 -4.05 1.48
N SER A 124 -3.04 -4.23 0.67
CA SER A 124 -1.66 -3.91 1.07
C SER A 124 -1.18 -4.68 2.31
N VAL A 125 -1.58 -5.95 2.42
CA VAL A 125 -1.03 -6.83 3.45
C VAL A 125 0.22 -7.52 2.90
N THR A 126 1.33 -7.40 3.60
CA THR A 126 2.60 -8.06 3.26
C THR A 126 2.69 -9.47 3.84
N GLU A 127 1.98 -9.71 4.94
CA GLU A 127 1.84 -11.02 5.56
C GLU A 127 0.83 -11.89 4.79
N ALA A 128 1.00 -13.22 4.86
CA ALA A 128 0.08 -14.13 4.21
C ALA A 128 -1.36 -13.97 4.77
N PRO A 129 -2.41 -13.88 3.92
CA PRO A 129 -3.81 -13.74 4.35
C PRO A 129 -4.28 -14.80 5.35
N ALA A 130 -3.67 -16.00 5.32
CA ALA A 130 -3.90 -17.08 6.28
C ALA A 130 -3.65 -16.63 7.73
N ARG A 131 -2.69 -15.73 7.98
CA ARG A 131 -2.38 -15.24 9.34
C ARG A 131 -3.50 -14.43 9.97
N TYR A 132 -4.37 -13.86 9.15
CA TYR A 132 -5.56 -13.12 9.60
C TYR A 132 -6.81 -14.02 9.66
N GLY A 133 -6.70 -15.29 9.22
CA GLY A 133 -7.84 -16.21 9.12
C GLY A 133 -8.73 -15.96 7.90
N TYR A 134 -8.22 -15.29 6.87
CA TYR A 134 -8.99 -14.87 5.70
C TYR A 134 -9.22 -15.98 4.68
N GLU A 135 -8.35 -16.99 4.65
CA GLU A 135 -8.47 -18.07 3.67
C GLU A 135 -9.78 -18.85 3.83
N GLY A 136 -10.43 -19.15 2.70
CA GLY A 136 -11.68 -19.90 2.66
C GLY A 136 -12.93 -19.14 3.14
N GLN A 137 -12.82 -17.84 3.44
CA GLN A 137 -13.94 -17.02 3.91
C GLN A 137 -14.67 -16.36 2.73
N SER A 138 -15.95 -16.68 2.57
CA SER A 138 -16.78 -16.13 1.48
C SER A 138 -17.11 -14.63 1.62
N HIS A 139 -16.90 -14.06 2.79
CA HIS A 139 -17.14 -12.65 3.10
C HIS A 139 -15.84 -11.85 3.23
N VAL A 140 -14.72 -12.43 2.81
CA VAL A 140 -13.41 -11.77 2.78
C VAL A 140 -12.84 -11.86 1.36
N ALA A 141 -12.40 -10.73 0.84
CA ALA A 141 -11.66 -10.61 -0.41
C ALA A 141 -10.51 -9.63 -0.21
N GLY A 142 -9.64 -9.49 -1.19
CA GLY A 142 -8.61 -8.46 -1.09
C GLY A 142 -7.39 -8.72 -1.95
N ILE A 143 -6.37 -7.90 -1.72
CA ILE A 143 -5.16 -7.86 -2.53
C ILE A 143 -3.96 -7.94 -1.60
N ALA A 144 -3.24 -9.06 -1.66
CA ALA A 144 -1.97 -9.22 -0.97
C ALA A 144 -0.86 -8.49 -1.74
N GLU A 145 0.03 -7.85 -0.99
CA GLU A 145 1.16 -7.16 -1.55
C GLU A 145 2.27 -8.12 -1.93
N ILE A 146 2.69 -8.06 -3.20
CA ILE A 146 3.85 -8.79 -3.70
C ILE A 146 4.86 -7.79 -4.22
N LEU A 147 6.11 -7.95 -3.79
CA LEU A 147 7.23 -7.16 -4.27
C LEU A 147 7.46 -7.40 -5.76
N PRO A 148 7.78 -6.38 -6.56
CA PRO A 148 7.95 -6.49 -8.01
C PRO A 148 9.30 -7.11 -8.41
N LEU A 149 9.69 -8.23 -7.76
CA LEU A 149 10.98 -8.87 -7.94
C LEU A 149 11.17 -9.42 -9.36
N THR A 150 10.07 -9.87 -10.00
CA THR A 150 10.11 -10.28 -11.41
C THR A 150 10.50 -9.11 -12.32
N ALA A 151 9.88 -7.94 -12.14
CA ALA A 151 10.21 -6.75 -12.92
C ALA A 151 11.66 -6.31 -12.70
N ILE A 152 12.15 -6.40 -11.46
CA ILE A 152 13.54 -6.10 -11.13
C ILE A 152 14.46 -7.08 -11.85
N ARG A 153 14.26 -8.39 -11.71
CA ARG A 153 15.06 -9.43 -12.37
C ARG A 153 15.11 -9.21 -13.89
N ASP A 154 13.96 -8.92 -14.49
CA ASP A 154 13.83 -8.78 -15.95
C ASP A 154 14.48 -7.48 -16.47
N VAL A 155 14.60 -6.43 -15.67
CA VAL A 155 15.27 -5.19 -16.05
C VAL A 155 16.79 -5.26 -15.86
N LEU A 156 17.32 -6.05 -14.93
CA LEU A 156 18.74 -6.09 -14.60
C LEU A 156 19.64 -6.35 -15.83
N PRO A 157 19.31 -7.30 -16.75
CA PRO A 157 20.08 -7.52 -17.96
C PRO A 157 20.18 -6.29 -18.88
N LEU A 158 19.20 -5.38 -18.78
CA LEU A 158 19.12 -4.17 -19.61
C LEU A 158 19.90 -3.00 -19.00
N LEU A 159 20.25 -3.08 -17.70
CA LEU A 159 20.98 -2.02 -16.99
C LEU A 159 22.49 -2.20 -17.01
N LYS A 160 22.95 -3.43 -16.96
CA LYS A 160 24.38 -3.78 -16.98
C LYS A 160 24.61 -5.03 -17.85
N ASP A 161 25.66 -5.00 -18.66
CA ASP A 161 26.07 -6.13 -19.48
C ASP A 161 26.87 -7.16 -18.63
N VAL A 162 26.17 -7.79 -17.67
CA VAL A 162 26.71 -8.84 -16.80
C VAL A 162 25.84 -10.08 -16.96
N LYS A 163 26.46 -11.23 -17.27
CA LYS A 163 25.75 -12.50 -17.50
C LYS A 163 25.14 -13.09 -16.24
N LEU A 164 25.81 -12.89 -15.11
CA LEU A 164 25.35 -13.34 -13.78
C LEU A 164 25.36 -12.14 -12.86
N ARG A 165 24.26 -11.98 -12.11
CA ARG A 165 24.11 -10.87 -11.16
C ARG A 165 23.98 -11.42 -9.78
N ARG A 166 24.84 -10.93 -8.91
CA ARG A 166 24.85 -11.23 -7.49
C ARG A 166 24.00 -10.19 -6.78
N VAL A 167 22.88 -10.63 -6.25
CA VAL A 167 21.90 -9.79 -5.56
C VAL A 167 22.10 -9.93 -4.06
N ALA A 168 22.10 -8.82 -3.33
CA ALA A 168 21.96 -8.81 -1.88
C ALA A 168 20.72 -8.00 -1.49
N ALA A 169 20.18 -8.25 -0.31
CA ALA A 169 19.04 -7.51 0.22
C ALA A 169 19.26 -7.12 1.67
N VAL A 170 18.85 -5.92 2.05
CA VAL A 170 18.92 -5.43 3.43
C VAL A 170 17.67 -4.60 3.77
N GLY A 171 17.16 -4.79 4.98
CA GLY A 171 16.05 -4.01 5.53
C GLY A 171 16.07 -3.97 7.05
N MET A 172 15.13 -3.22 7.62
CA MET A 172 14.95 -3.16 9.07
C MET A 172 14.28 -4.43 9.60
N ASP A 173 14.67 -4.89 10.79
CA ASP A 173 13.97 -5.96 11.51
C ASP A 173 12.64 -5.44 12.09
N SER A 174 11.61 -5.50 11.25
CA SER A 174 10.23 -5.18 11.54
C SER A 174 9.30 -6.29 11.01
N ALA A 175 8.02 -6.23 11.29
CA ALA A 175 7.05 -7.17 10.70
C ALA A 175 7.08 -7.11 9.17
N THR A 176 7.00 -5.90 8.60
CA THR A 176 7.10 -5.66 7.15
C THR A 176 8.44 -6.14 6.59
N GLY A 177 9.56 -5.77 7.23
CA GLY A 177 10.89 -6.19 6.76
C GLY A 177 11.07 -7.71 6.73
N ARG A 178 10.51 -8.43 7.72
CA ARG A 178 10.52 -9.91 7.72
C ARG A 178 9.70 -10.51 6.59
N ALA A 179 8.52 -9.95 6.31
CA ALA A 179 7.65 -10.40 5.22
C ALA A 179 8.31 -10.14 3.85
N GLU A 180 8.87 -8.95 3.64
CA GLU A 180 9.62 -8.62 2.43
C GLU A 180 10.84 -9.53 2.23
N LEU A 181 11.63 -9.74 3.29
CA LEU A 181 12.79 -10.62 3.24
C LEU A 181 12.39 -12.06 2.90
N ALA A 182 11.26 -12.54 3.41
CA ALA A 182 10.73 -13.86 3.07
C ALA A 182 10.40 -13.97 1.57
N GLN A 183 9.79 -12.92 0.98
CA GLN A 183 9.53 -12.86 -0.46
C GLN A 183 10.84 -12.87 -1.26
N VAL A 184 11.84 -12.07 -0.86
CA VAL A 184 13.15 -12.03 -1.54
C VAL A 184 13.86 -13.37 -1.48
N ARG A 185 13.83 -14.06 -0.34
CA ARG A 185 14.47 -15.37 -0.16
C ARG A 185 13.78 -16.50 -0.91
N SER A 186 12.46 -16.45 -1.05
CA SER A 186 11.68 -17.47 -1.76
C SER A 186 11.62 -17.23 -3.28
N PHE A 187 12.05 -16.07 -3.75
CA PHE A 187 11.99 -15.71 -5.17
C PHE A 187 13.00 -16.52 -6.01
N PRO A 188 12.60 -17.05 -7.18
CA PRO A 188 13.49 -17.79 -8.07
C PRO A 188 14.42 -16.85 -8.85
N TRP A 189 15.56 -16.52 -8.28
CA TRP A 189 16.54 -15.57 -8.85
C TRP A 189 17.25 -16.05 -10.12
N ALA A 190 17.25 -17.33 -10.42
CA ALA A 190 17.99 -17.86 -11.58
C ALA A 190 17.64 -17.09 -12.88
N PRO A 191 18.64 -16.72 -13.71
CA PRO A 191 20.08 -17.05 -13.62
C PRO A 191 20.89 -16.17 -12.64
N ASP A 192 20.30 -15.18 -11.99
CA ASP A 192 20.93 -14.38 -10.95
C ASP A 192 21.07 -15.20 -9.64
N ILE A 193 21.85 -14.71 -8.69
CA ILE A 193 22.11 -15.39 -7.41
C ILE A 193 21.86 -14.43 -6.26
N LEU A 194 21.03 -14.83 -5.30
CA LEU A 194 20.93 -14.15 -4.01
C LEU A 194 22.11 -14.56 -3.12
N VAL A 195 23.06 -13.64 -2.92
CA VAL A 195 24.29 -13.92 -2.15
C VAL A 195 24.17 -13.59 -0.66
N ALA A 196 23.30 -12.64 -0.30
CA ALA A 196 23.02 -12.28 1.08
C ALA A 196 21.63 -11.63 1.20
N ALA A 197 20.95 -11.86 2.32
CA ALA A 197 19.68 -11.22 2.61
C ALA A 197 19.50 -11.14 4.13
N GLU A 198 19.57 -9.94 4.71
CA GLU A 198 19.62 -9.72 6.15
C GLU A 198 18.70 -8.60 6.60
N LEU A 199 18.23 -8.70 7.83
CA LEU A 199 17.57 -7.63 8.55
C LEU A 199 18.52 -7.05 9.58
N VAL A 200 18.43 -5.75 9.77
CA VAL A 200 19.28 -4.99 10.70
C VAL A 200 18.41 -4.24 11.70
N SER A 201 18.89 -4.05 12.91
CA SER A 201 18.19 -3.37 13.99
C SER A 201 18.66 -1.93 14.22
N ASP A 202 19.78 -1.54 13.64
CA ASP A 202 20.33 -0.18 13.74
C ASP A 202 21.09 0.25 12.49
N PHE A 203 21.34 1.56 12.38
CA PHE A 203 22.01 2.14 11.23
C PHE A 203 23.47 1.70 11.08
N ASP A 204 24.16 1.38 12.18
CA ASP A 204 25.55 0.91 12.10
C ASP A 204 25.63 -0.52 11.56
N GLN A 205 24.66 -1.38 11.87
CA GLN A 205 24.55 -2.71 11.24
C GLN A 205 24.28 -2.58 9.73
N LEU A 206 23.39 -1.65 9.33
CA LEU A 206 23.13 -1.38 7.91
C LEU A 206 24.41 -0.95 7.20
N LYS A 207 25.18 -0.03 7.77
CA LYS A 207 26.45 0.42 7.20
C LYS A 207 27.43 -0.75 7.01
N ARG A 208 27.61 -1.56 8.06
CA ARG A 208 28.49 -2.74 7.98
C ARG A 208 28.07 -3.72 6.89
N PHE A 209 26.77 -3.98 6.77
CA PHE A 209 26.24 -4.86 5.72
C PHE A 209 26.56 -4.31 4.32
N VAL A 210 26.23 -3.04 4.06
CA VAL A 210 26.46 -2.40 2.75
C VAL A 210 27.94 -2.38 2.39
N GLU A 211 28.82 -2.05 3.34
CA GLU A 211 30.27 -2.03 3.12
C GLU A 211 30.84 -3.41 2.84
N ALA A 212 30.37 -4.44 3.54
CA ALA A 212 30.81 -5.82 3.34
C ALA A 212 30.41 -6.37 1.97
N ARG A 213 29.35 -5.84 1.35
CA ARG A 213 28.84 -6.30 0.05
C ARG A 213 29.44 -5.59 -1.17
N ARG A 214 30.40 -4.68 -0.97
CA ARG A 214 30.98 -3.87 -2.07
C ARG A 214 31.64 -4.68 -3.18
N ALA A 215 32.29 -5.79 -2.85
CA ALA A 215 33.11 -6.57 -3.77
C ALA A 215 32.42 -7.81 -4.34
N ASP A 216 31.41 -8.32 -3.65
CA ASP A 216 30.78 -9.60 -3.98
C ASP A 216 29.34 -9.49 -4.45
N THR A 217 28.82 -8.27 -4.64
CA THR A 217 27.44 -7.98 -4.99
C THR A 217 27.40 -7.01 -6.18
N ASP A 218 26.45 -7.16 -7.08
CA ASP A 218 26.20 -6.28 -8.21
C ASP A 218 24.98 -5.38 -7.99
N VAL A 219 23.99 -5.89 -7.28
CA VAL A 219 22.70 -5.21 -6.99
C VAL A 219 22.39 -5.33 -5.49
N LEU A 220 22.03 -4.22 -4.88
CA LEU A 220 21.59 -4.16 -3.49
C LEU A 220 20.09 -3.80 -3.45
N LEU A 221 19.23 -4.75 -3.08
CA LEU A 221 17.83 -4.47 -2.79
C LEU A 221 17.71 -3.81 -1.42
N VAL A 222 17.10 -2.63 -1.40
CA VAL A 222 16.82 -1.89 -0.18
C VAL A 222 15.34 -2.08 0.16
N LEU A 223 15.10 -2.94 1.15
CA LEU A 223 13.77 -3.21 1.72
C LEU A 223 13.32 -2.03 2.57
N THR A 224 12.25 -2.21 3.34
CA THR A 224 11.85 -1.19 4.31
C THR A 224 12.98 -0.90 5.29
N TYR A 225 13.21 0.39 5.52
CA TYR A 225 14.11 0.92 6.56
C TYR A 225 13.38 1.90 7.48
N ALA A 226 12.07 1.98 7.36
CA ALA A 226 11.22 2.78 8.24
C ALA A 226 11.41 2.33 9.69
N GLY A 227 11.67 3.27 10.59
CA GLY A 227 11.96 3.01 11.99
C GLY A 227 13.43 2.78 12.33
N LEU A 228 14.35 2.73 11.35
CA LEU A 228 15.77 2.83 11.64
C LEU A 228 16.12 4.27 12.02
N HIS A 229 16.70 4.43 13.21
CA HIS A 229 17.14 5.74 13.68
C HIS A 229 18.59 6.03 13.31
N VAL A 230 18.84 7.26 12.87
CA VAL A 230 20.18 7.79 12.64
C VAL A 230 20.58 8.65 13.85
N PRO A 231 21.73 8.41 14.49
CA PRO A 231 22.15 9.21 15.61
C PRO A 231 22.15 10.72 15.29
N ARG A 232 21.49 11.55 16.11
CA ARG A 232 21.31 13.00 15.96
C ARG A 232 20.37 13.45 14.84
N SER A 233 19.59 12.56 14.28
CA SER A 233 18.49 12.93 13.38
C SER A 233 17.38 13.65 14.14
N GLU A 234 16.69 14.56 13.48
CA GLU A 234 15.63 15.38 14.09
C GLU A 234 14.25 14.74 13.97
N SER A 235 14.07 13.81 13.03
CA SER A 235 12.78 13.16 12.76
C SER A 235 12.94 11.86 11.96
N ALA A 236 11.91 11.02 11.94
CA ALA A 236 11.86 9.82 11.10
C ALA A 236 12.00 10.14 9.58
N ALA A 237 11.49 11.28 9.13
CA ALA A 237 11.68 11.73 7.76
C ALA A 237 13.13 12.11 7.44
N ASP A 238 13.85 12.68 8.41
CA ASP A 238 15.26 12.99 8.29
C ASP A 238 16.12 11.72 8.36
N ASP A 239 15.77 10.76 9.22
CA ASP A 239 16.35 9.42 9.24
C ASP A 239 16.29 8.77 7.84
N GLY A 240 15.11 8.75 7.24
CA GLY A 240 14.89 8.17 5.92
C GLY A 240 15.78 8.78 4.83
N LYS A 241 15.92 10.11 4.83
CA LYS A 241 16.80 10.83 3.89
C LYS A 241 18.26 10.50 4.11
N GLN A 242 18.71 10.54 5.36
CA GLN A 242 20.12 10.26 5.69
C GLN A 242 20.48 8.82 5.32
N ILE A 243 19.60 7.85 5.59
CA ILE A 243 19.80 6.43 5.25
C ILE A 243 19.89 6.25 3.73
N ALA A 244 18.91 6.74 2.96
CA ALA A 244 18.90 6.57 1.52
C ALA A 244 20.11 7.23 0.85
N GLN A 245 20.45 8.45 1.24
CA GLN A 245 21.61 9.19 0.73
C GLN A 245 22.93 8.49 1.08
N TRP A 246 23.03 7.95 2.31
CA TRP A 246 24.22 7.22 2.71
C TRP A 246 24.39 5.93 1.89
N ILE A 247 23.33 5.14 1.72
CA ILE A 247 23.35 3.94 0.87
C ILE A 247 23.76 4.32 -0.55
N GLU A 248 23.15 5.35 -1.13
CA GLU A 248 23.41 5.78 -2.51
C GLU A 248 24.88 6.17 -2.72
N THR A 249 25.50 6.80 -1.74
CA THR A 249 26.88 7.29 -1.84
C THR A 249 27.95 6.24 -1.48
N HIS A 250 27.61 5.28 -0.60
CA HIS A 250 28.59 4.31 -0.07
C HIS A 250 28.43 2.91 -0.66
N SER A 251 27.29 2.57 -1.25
CA SER A 251 27.09 1.28 -1.89
C SER A 251 27.96 1.14 -3.15
N GLY A 252 28.77 0.09 -3.23
CA GLY A 252 29.44 -0.32 -4.47
C GLY A 252 28.45 -0.89 -5.50
N PRO A 253 27.58 -1.88 -5.12
CA PRO A 253 26.51 -2.37 -5.96
C PRO A 253 25.46 -1.29 -6.28
N LEU A 254 24.67 -1.49 -7.33
CA LEU A 254 23.52 -0.64 -7.66
C LEU A 254 22.42 -0.82 -6.63
N PRO A 255 22.06 0.21 -5.83
CA PRO A 255 20.95 0.10 -4.92
C PRO A 255 19.62 0.24 -5.69
N ILE A 256 18.65 -0.62 -5.37
CA ILE A 256 17.27 -0.57 -5.87
C ILE A 256 16.34 -0.63 -4.66
N GLY A 257 15.60 0.46 -4.40
CA GLY A 257 14.60 0.50 -3.35
C GLY A 257 13.34 -0.29 -3.74
N LEU A 258 12.76 -1.00 -2.78
CA LEU A 258 11.48 -1.68 -2.94
C LEU A 258 10.29 -0.82 -2.49
N HIS A 259 10.57 0.43 -2.10
CA HIS A 259 9.60 1.48 -1.81
C HIS A 259 9.95 2.76 -2.57
N VAL A 260 8.95 3.50 -3.03
CA VAL A 260 9.13 4.81 -3.69
C VAL A 260 9.90 5.78 -2.78
N ALA A 261 9.68 5.66 -1.46
CA ALA A 261 10.35 6.45 -0.44
C ALA A 261 11.89 6.42 -0.55
N TYR A 262 12.49 5.33 -1.00
CA TYR A 262 13.94 5.27 -1.21
C TYR A 262 14.41 6.36 -2.19
N VAL A 263 13.70 6.54 -3.31
CA VAL A 263 14.07 7.53 -4.33
C VAL A 263 13.73 8.95 -3.89
N THR A 264 12.57 9.17 -3.28
CA THR A 264 12.19 10.51 -2.77
C THR A 264 13.11 10.98 -1.63
N ASN A 265 13.74 10.04 -0.92
CA ASN A 265 14.76 10.29 0.10
C ASN A 265 16.18 10.45 -0.45
N GLY A 266 16.38 10.38 -1.78
CA GLY A 266 17.65 10.65 -2.42
C GLY A 266 18.36 9.43 -3.02
N GLY A 267 17.71 8.29 -3.12
CA GLY A 267 18.16 7.12 -3.88
C GLY A 267 18.03 7.28 -5.39
N GLY A 268 18.64 6.36 -6.15
CA GLY A 268 18.69 6.44 -7.61
C GLY A 268 17.56 5.73 -8.34
N LEU A 269 17.14 4.57 -7.86
CA LEU A 269 16.17 3.69 -8.53
C LEU A 269 15.28 2.98 -7.52
N GLY A 270 14.00 2.87 -7.83
CA GLY A 270 13.03 2.09 -7.04
C GLY A 270 12.00 1.40 -7.92
N PHE A 271 11.62 0.21 -7.50
CA PHE A 271 10.47 -0.55 -8.00
C PHE A 271 9.62 -0.90 -6.80
N ALA A 272 8.41 -0.41 -6.74
CA ALA A 272 7.55 -0.53 -5.58
C ALA A 272 6.15 -1.01 -5.97
N PRO A 273 5.41 -1.70 -5.09
CA PRO A 273 3.98 -1.89 -5.28
C PRO A 273 3.29 -0.55 -5.49
N SER A 274 2.16 -0.54 -6.22
CA SER A 274 1.43 0.69 -6.56
C SER A 274 0.28 0.94 -5.58
N PRO A 275 0.38 1.93 -4.67
CA PRO A 275 -0.68 2.19 -3.69
C PRO A 275 -1.98 2.65 -4.34
N GLY A 276 -1.89 3.41 -5.42
CA GLY A 276 -3.06 3.86 -6.19
C GLY A 276 -3.84 2.69 -6.79
N ASP A 277 -3.14 1.70 -7.38
CA ASP A 277 -3.78 0.46 -7.89
C ASP A 277 -4.46 -0.32 -6.77
N PHE A 278 -3.83 -0.41 -5.60
CA PHE A 278 -4.45 -1.04 -4.44
C PHE A 278 -5.78 -0.37 -4.06
N GLY A 279 -5.79 0.95 -3.99
CA GLY A 279 -6.99 1.72 -3.67
C GLY A 279 -8.11 1.54 -4.70
N GLU A 280 -7.78 1.64 -6.00
CA GLU A 280 -8.73 1.44 -7.08
C GLU A 280 -9.37 0.05 -7.03
N ARG A 281 -8.56 -0.99 -6.93
CA ARG A 281 -9.04 -2.38 -6.92
C ARG A 281 -9.80 -2.73 -5.64
N ALA A 282 -9.36 -2.24 -4.48
CA ALA A 282 -10.08 -2.44 -3.23
C ALA A 282 -11.48 -1.83 -3.27
N MET A 283 -11.60 -0.60 -3.78
CA MET A 283 -12.90 0.03 -3.93
C MET A 283 -13.76 -0.68 -4.98
N ALA A 284 -13.20 -1.12 -6.10
CA ALA A 284 -13.92 -1.91 -7.09
C ALA A 284 -14.50 -3.19 -6.47
N MET A 285 -13.71 -3.94 -5.68
CA MET A 285 -14.19 -5.13 -4.94
C MET A 285 -15.31 -4.79 -3.95
N ALA A 286 -15.19 -3.67 -3.24
CA ALA A 286 -16.22 -3.25 -2.29
C ALA A 286 -17.52 -2.85 -3.00
N LEU A 287 -17.43 -2.16 -4.13
CA LEU A 287 -18.58 -1.78 -4.96
C LEU A 287 -19.25 -3.00 -5.58
N ASP A 288 -18.49 -3.97 -6.07
CA ASP A 288 -19.02 -5.25 -6.59
C ASP A 288 -19.89 -5.98 -5.55
N TRP A 289 -19.49 -5.91 -4.27
CA TRP A 289 -20.24 -6.55 -3.21
C TRP A 289 -21.55 -5.84 -2.82
N VAL A 290 -21.63 -4.55 -3.03
CA VAL A 290 -22.81 -3.76 -2.68
C VAL A 290 -23.70 -3.46 -3.87
N ASP A 291 -23.29 -3.79 -5.09
CA ASP A 291 -24.10 -3.65 -6.29
C ASP A 291 -25.15 -4.79 -6.38
N PRO A 292 -26.45 -4.49 -6.26
CA PRO A 292 -27.49 -5.51 -6.34
C PRO A 292 -27.59 -6.15 -7.72
N SER A 293 -27.01 -5.58 -8.77
CA SER A 293 -27.01 -6.11 -10.12
C SER A 293 -25.92 -7.16 -10.36
N ASN A 294 -24.86 -7.15 -9.54
CA ASN A 294 -23.82 -8.15 -9.57
C ASN A 294 -24.27 -9.37 -8.75
N GLY A 295 -24.45 -10.50 -9.41
CA GLY A 295 -24.75 -11.75 -8.71
C GLY A 295 -23.68 -12.05 -7.65
N SER A 296 -24.09 -12.60 -6.53
CA SER A 296 -23.38 -12.76 -5.24
C SER A 296 -22.07 -13.57 -5.21
N ALA A 297 -21.33 -13.67 -6.30
CA ALA A 297 -19.99 -14.28 -6.23
C ALA A 297 -19.03 -13.31 -5.50
N PRO A 298 -18.36 -13.76 -4.44
CA PRO A 298 -17.38 -12.90 -3.76
C PRO A 298 -16.23 -12.57 -4.73
N PRO A 299 -15.71 -11.33 -4.71
CA PRO A 299 -14.46 -11.04 -5.39
C PRO A 299 -13.36 -11.98 -4.90
N ALA A 300 -12.50 -12.44 -5.81
CA ALA A 300 -11.43 -13.36 -5.46
C ALA A 300 -10.33 -12.63 -4.67
N MET A 301 -9.66 -13.34 -3.77
CA MET A 301 -8.37 -12.89 -3.24
C MET A 301 -7.35 -12.88 -4.38
N THR A 302 -6.63 -11.77 -4.53
CA THR A 302 -5.64 -11.58 -5.58
C THR A 302 -4.33 -11.08 -5.00
N THR A 303 -3.32 -11.01 -5.86
CA THR A 303 -2.03 -10.38 -5.54
C THR A 303 -1.85 -9.11 -6.37
N SER A 304 -0.97 -8.21 -5.93
CA SER A 304 -0.60 -7.05 -6.73
C SER A 304 0.10 -7.49 -8.01
N THR A 305 -0.27 -6.90 -9.13
CA THR A 305 0.35 -7.13 -10.44
C THR A 305 0.93 -5.85 -11.03
N HIS A 306 0.54 -4.70 -10.50
CA HIS A 306 1.05 -3.39 -10.90
C HIS A 306 2.13 -2.93 -9.94
N PHE A 307 3.10 -2.23 -10.50
CA PHE A 307 4.19 -1.65 -9.73
C PHE A 307 4.53 -0.27 -10.27
N ASP A 308 5.06 0.55 -9.40
CA ASP A 308 5.55 1.88 -9.74
C ASP A 308 7.06 1.86 -9.89
N VAL A 309 7.55 2.64 -10.85
CA VAL A 309 8.98 2.88 -11.03
C VAL A 309 9.28 4.31 -10.62
N ALA A 310 10.22 4.48 -9.71
CA ALA A 310 10.74 5.77 -9.32
C ALA A 310 12.22 5.87 -9.68
N MET A 311 12.67 7.01 -10.19
CA MET A 311 14.08 7.18 -10.53
C MET A 311 14.57 8.62 -10.43
N SER A 312 15.82 8.79 -10.03
CA SER A 312 16.58 10.03 -10.13
C SER A 312 17.57 9.94 -11.31
N ALA A 313 17.36 10.81 -12.30
CA ALA A 313 18.19 10.80 -13.52
C ALA A 313 19.66 11.10 -13.22
N ASP A 314 19.93 12.04 -12.32
CA ASP A 314 21.30 12.42 -11.95
C ASP A 314 22.03 11.31 -11.19
N ARG A 315 21.33 10.62 -10.26
CA ARG A 315 21.91 9.49 -9.53
C ARG A 315 22.25 8.33 -10.44
N LEU A 316 21.34 7.98 -11.35
CA LEU A 316 21.57 6.92 -12.32
C LEU A 316 22.71 7.27 -13.30
N ARG A 317 22.76 8.53 -13.77
CA ARG A 317 23.84 9.02 -14.62
C ARG A 317 25.20 8.94 -13.91
N ALA A 318 25.26 9.34 -12.64
CA ALA A 318 26.49 9.27 -11.84
C ALA A 318 27.01 7.83 -11.68
N ARG A 319 26.11 6.84 -11.73
CA ARG A 319 26.46 5.41 -11.70
C ARG A 319 26.66 4.79 -13.09
N GLY A 320 26.55 5.57 -14.17
CA GLY A 320 26.63 5.05 -15.55
C GLY A 320 25.47 4.13 -15.93
N VAL A 321 24.33 4.23 -15.25
CA VAL A 321 23.15 3.41 -15.49
C VAL A 321 22.18 4.14 -16.41
N SER A 322 21.77 3.48 -17.50
CA SER A 322 20.73 3.96 -18.40
C SER A 322 19.51 3.06 -18.34
N MET A 323 18.37 3.65 -17.95
CA MET A 323 17.10 2.93 -17.92
C MET A 323 16.48 2.82 -19.31
N PRO A 324 15.87 1.67 -19.67
CA PRO A 324 15.11 1.55 -20.91
C PRO A 324 14.00 2.60 -21.00
N PRO A 325 13.66 3.09 -22.22
CA PRO A 325 12.67 4.15 -22.39
C PRO A 325 11.32 3.89 -21.73
N ILE A 326 10.84 2.64 -21.78
CA ILE A 326 9.53 2.27 -21.18
C ILE A 326 9.47 2.58 -19.68
N TYR A 327 10.52 2.29 -18.92
CA TYR A 327 10.56 2.56 -17.48
C TYR A 327 10.71 4.06 -17.19
N ARG A 328 11.44 4.80 -18.04
CA ARG A 328 11.53 6.26 -17.90
C ARG A 328 10.19 6.94 -18.12
N GLU A 329 9.46 6.52 -19.16
CA GLU A 329 8.11 7.07 -19.42
C GLU A 329 7.11 6.65 -18.34
N ALA A 330 7.18 5.42 -17.83
CA ALA A 330 6.36 4.99 -16.70
C ALA A 330 6.61 5.88 -15.46
N ALA A 331 7.87 6.12 -15.11
CA ALA A 331 8.23 7.00 -14.00
C ALA A 331 7.76 8.45 -14.21
N ARG A 332 7.86 8.99 -15.44
CA ARG A 332 7.36 10.34 -15.76
C ARG A 332 5.85 10.42 -15.64
N HIS A 333 5.15 9.45 -16.19
CA HIS A 333 3.70 9.40 -16.14
C HIS A 333 3.17 9.29 -14.69
N GLY A 334 3.84 8.50 -13.86
CA GLY A 334 3.54 8.36 -12.44
C GLY A 334 4.01 9.53 -11.56
N GLY A 335 4.65 10.58 -12.13
CA GLY A 335 5.19 11.70 -11.34
C GLY A 335 6.39 11.32 -10.45
N ARG A 336 7.08 10.21 -10.78
CA ARG A 336 8.19 9.63 -9.97
C ARG A 336 9.54 9.70 -10.70
N TYR A 337 9.66 10.58 -11.67
CA TYR A 337 10.90 10.88 -12.38
C TYR A 337 11.50 12.18 -11.83
N PHE A 338 12.62 12.06 -11.12
CA PHE A 338 13.34 13.17 -10.53
C PHE A 338 14.60 13.48 -11.38
N PRO A 339 14.89 14.79 -11.60
CA PRO A 339 16.07 15.21 -12.33
C PRO A 339 17.39 14.78 -11.67
#